data_b531c1114e106b7fcc94e7ea35ef419b
#
_entry.id   b531c1114e106b7fcc94e7ea35ef419b
#
_cell.length_a   1.000
_cell.length_b   1.000
_cell.length_c   1.000
_cell.angle_alpha   90.00
_cell.angle_beta   90.00
_cell.angle_gamma   90.00
#
_symmetry.space_group_name_H-M   'P 1'
#
loop_
_entity.id
_entity.type
_entity.pdbx_description
1 polymer ?
#
loop_
_entity_poly.entity_id
_entity_poly.type
_entity_poly.pdbx_seq_one_letter_code
_entity_poly.pdbx_strand_id
1 'polypeptide(L)'
;MSEECTHDCSNCSAACSSRDAAPQHDAPNPNSSVKKVIGVVSGKGGVGKSMTSALLACAMARRGYHCGILDADITGPSIPKLFGIHGRAMADDKGCWPIQSRMGIDVMSINLLVENEEDPVVWRGPVIAGAVKQFWTDVVWKDVDFLFVDMPPGTGDAVSYTHLRAHETTLHLVC
;
A
#
# COMPACT_ATOMS: atom_id res chain seq x y z
N MET A 1 -29.60 -1.92 31.17
CA MET A 1 -28.61 -0.92 31.63
C MET A 1 -27.32 -1.29 30.91
N SER A 2 -27.02 -0.59 29.83
CA SER A 2 -25.78 -0.75 29.05
C SER A 2 -24.70 0.05 29.78
N GLU A 3 -23.74 -0.66 30.40
CA GLU A 3 -22.53 -0.01 30.92
C GLU A 3 -21.77 0.62 29.77
N GLU A 4 -21.60 1.92 29.82
CA GLU A 4 -20.82 2.68 28.86
C GLU A 4 -19.37 2.22 28.94
N CYS A 5 -18.86 1.71 27.83
CA CYS A 5 -17.46 1.33 27.71
C CYS A 5 -16.58 2.58 27.74
N THR A 6 -15.74 2.69 28.78
CA THR A 6 -14.83 3.85 28.99
C THR A 6 -13.61 3.83 28.05
N HIS A 7 -13.50 2.88 27.12
CA HIS A 7 -12.37 2.68 26.20
C HIS A 7 -10.97 2.55 26.86
N ASP A 8 -10.89 2.46 28.18
CA ASP A 8 -9.64 2.14 28.87
C ASP A 8 -9.52 0.61 29.03
N CYS A 9 -8.79 -0.01 28.12
CA CYS A 9 -8.59 -1.46 28.04
C CYS A 9 -7.53 -1.99 29.01
N SER A 10 -6.79 -1.15 29.72
CA SER A 10 -5.70 -1.58 30.59
C SER A 10 -6.19 -2.24 31.88
N ASN A 11 -7.43 -1.93 32.32
CA ASN A 11 -8.00 -2.42 33.59
C ASN A 11 -9.45 -2.96 33.47
N CYS A 12 -9.90 -3.23 32.25
CA CYS A 12 -11.28 -3.68 31.98
C CYS A 12 -11.36 -5.21 32.04
N SER A 13 -12.21 -5.73 32.93
CA SER A 13 -12.50 -7.19 33.09
C SER A 13 -13.63 -7.69 32.20
N ALA A 14 -14.27 -6.84 31.38
CA ALA A 14 -15.37 -7.24 30.51
C ALA A 14 -14.85 -8.05 29.31
N ALA A 15 -15.55 -9.14 28.96
CA ALA A 15 -15.32 -9.88 27.73
C ALA A 15 -15.77 -9.02 26.54
N CYS A 16 -14.83 -8.33 25.90
CA CYS A 16 -15.08 -7.45 24.77
C CYS A 16 -14.73 -8.18 23.47
N SER A 17 -15.70 -8.38 22.58
CA SER A 17 -15.53 -9.07 21.29
C SER A 17 -14.50 -8.37 20.38
N SER A 18 -14.17 -7.10 20.62
CA SER A 18 -13.12 -6.39 19.92
C SER A 18 -11.69 -6.71 20.40
N ARG A 19 -11.52 -7.40 21.55
CA ARG A 19 -10.19 -7.86 22.03
C ARG A 19 -9.73 -9.16 21.37
N ASP A 20 -10.67 -10.02 20.98
CA ASP A 20 -10.37 -11.35 20.45
C ASP A 20 -10.36 -11.42 18.93
N ALA A 21 -10.69 -10.33 18.27
CA ALA A 21 -10.52 -10.22 16.82
C ALA A 21 -9.02 -10.08 16.53
N ALA A 22 -8.33 -11.20 16.32
CA ALA A 22 -7.04 -11.19 15.66
C ALA A 22 -7.18 -10.36 14.38
N PRO A 23 -6.24 -9.43 14.10
CA PRO A 23 -6.33 -8.62 12.89
C PRO A 23 -6.47 -9.57 11.70
N GLN A 24 -7.60 -9.48 11.00
CA GLN A 24 -7.82 -10.27 9.79
C GLN A 24 -6.84 -9.76 8.75
N HIS A 25 -5.81 -10.56 8.46
CA HIS A 25 -4.87 -10.26 7.40
C HIS A 25 -5.48 -10.70 6.08
N ASP A 26 -5.64 -9.75 5.18
CA ASP A 26 -6.04 -10.07 3.82
C ASP A 26 -4.90 -10.82 3.12
N ALA A 27 -5.21 -11.99 2.57
CA ALA A 27 -4.24 -12.74 1.79
C ALA A 27 -3.92 -11.97 0.50
N PRO A 28 -2.65 -11.93 0.07
CA PRO A 28 -2.29 -11.37 -1.23
C PRO A 28 -2.92 -12.18 -2.35
N ASN A 29 -2.88 -11.63 -3.58
CA ASN A 29 -3.26 -12.39 -4.77
C ASN A 29 -2.56 -13.77 -4.75
N PRO A 30 -3.27 -14.87 -5.02
CA PRO A 30 -2.69 -16.22 -4.97
C PRO A 30 -1.52 -16.44 -5.95
N ASN A 31 -1.41 -15.59 -6.98
CA ASN A 31 -0.29 -15.61 -7.92
C ASN A 31 0.85 -14.66 -7.52
N SER A 32 0.74 -13.99 -6.37
CA SER A 32 1.75 -13.07 -5.86
C SER A 32 2.74 -13.78 -4.94
N SER A 33 4.01 -13.34 -5.01
CA SER A 33 5.08 -13.72 -4.10
C SER A 33 5.85 -12.47 -3.70
N VAL A 34 5.67 -12.02 -2.47
CA VAL A 34 6.34 -10.82 -1.92
C VAL A 34 7.06 -11.21 -0.64
N LYS A 35 8.38 -11.01 -0.58
CA LYS A 35 9.18 -11.37 0.59
C LYS A 35 9.07 -10.35 1.70
N LYS A 36 9.16 -9.05 1.37
CA LYS A 36 9.08 -7.95 2.36
C LYS A 36 8.24 -6.81 1.83
N VAL A 37 7.38 -6.27 2.70
CA VAL A 37 6.60 -5.05 2.44
C VAL A 37 7.11 -3.94 3.34
N ILE A 38 7.38 -2.77 2.76
CA ILE A 38 7.90 -1.59 3.46
C ILE A 38 6.97 -0.42 3.19
N GLY A 39 6.22 0.01 4.21
CA GLY A 39 5.39 1.21 4.15
C GLY A 39 6.21 2.47 4.38
N VAL A 40 6.11 3.44 3.48
CA VAL A 40 6.71 4.78 3.63
C VAL A 40 5.60 5.75 4.02
N VAL A 41 5.69 6.28 5.24
CA VAL A 41 4.66 7.10 5.87
C VAL A 41 5.21 8.47 6.20
N SER A 42 4.39 9.50 6.13
CA SER A 42 4.76 10.84 6.60
C SER A 42 3.57 11.53 7.29
N GLY A 43 3.84 12.28 8.35
CA GLY A 43 2.82 13.05 9.07
C GLY A 43 2.30 14.28 8.30
N LYS A 44 3.03 14.72 7.25
CA LYS A 44 2.70 15.92 6.45
C LYS A 44 2.85 15.63 4.96
N GLY A 45 2.02 16.28 4.14
CA GLY A 45 2.20 16.31 2.69
C GLY A 45 3.44 17.12 2.28
N GLY A 46 4.00 16.81 1.10
CA GLY A 46 5.08 17.59 0.50
C GLY A 46 6.48 17.42 1.10
N VAL A 47 6.70 16.46 2.01
CA VAL A 47 8.00 16.22 2.66
C VAL A 47 8.93 15.30 1.87
N GLY A 48 8.54 14.88 0.66
CA GLY A 48 9.37 14.03 -0.20
C GLY A 48 9.15 12.52 0.01
N LYS A 49 8.05 12.09 0.59
CA LYS A 49 7.68 10.69 0.84
C LYS A 49 7.81 9.83 -0.43
N SER A 50 7.11 10.20 -1.51
CA SER A 50 7.13 9.46 -2.78
C SER A 50 8.52 9.44 -3.42
N MET A 51 9.29 10.53 -3.29
CA MET A 51 10.68 10.54 -3.71
C MET A 51 11.53 9.56 -2.91
N THR A 52 11.31 9.48 -1.59
CA THR A 52 12.00 8.53 -0.71
C THR A 52 11.66 7.08 -1.11
N SER A 53 10.38 6.78 -1.33
CA SER A 53 9.92 5.47 -1.80
C SER A 53 10.60 5.07 -3.11
N ALA A 54 10.62 5.99 -4.08
CA ALA A 54 11.26 5.78 -5.38
C ALA A 54 12.78 5.56 -5.25
N LEU A 55 13.47 6.37 -4.44
CA LEU A 55 14.92 6.24 -4.23
C LEU A 55 15.29 4.94 -3.53
N LEU A 56 14.52 4.49 -2.54
CA LEU A 56 14.72 3.21 -1.88
C LEU A 56 14.58 2.04 -2.85
N ALA A 57 13.51 2.04 -3.66
CA ALA A 57 13.32 1.01 -4.67
C ALA A 57 14.44 1.00 -5.71
N CYS A 58 14.87 2.16 -6.20
CA CYS A 58 16.01 2.28 -7.10
C CYS A 58 17.31 1.77 -6.47
N ALA A 59 17.56 2.10 -5.21
CA ALA A 59 18.76 1.66 -4.50
C ALA A 59 18.80 0.13 -4.31
N MET A 60 17.65 -0.48 -4.03
CA MET A 60 17.54 -1.92 -3.89
C MET A 60 17.60 -2.64 -5.24
N ALA A 61 16.95 -2.09 -6.28
CA ALA A 61 17.05 -2.64 -7.64
C ALA A 61 18.49 -2.62 -8.16
N ARG A 62 19.26 -1.56 -7.90
CA ARG A 62 20.70 -1.50 -8.23
C ARG A 62 21.55 -2.53 -7.50
N ARG A 63 21.08 -3.05 -6.37
CA ARG A 63 21.72 -4.15 -5.63
C ARG A 63 21.30 -5.54 -6.12
N GLY A 64 20.48 -5.60 -7.17
CA GLY A 64 20.02 -6.85 -7.78
C GLY A 64 18.76 -7.45 -7.19
N TYR A 65 18.05 -6.72 -6.33
CA TYR A 65 16.76 -7.16 -5.80
C TYR A 65 15.63 -6.81 -6.76
N HIS A 66 14.64 -7.70 -6.89
CA HIS A 66 13.40 -7.40 -7.59
C HIS A 66 12.50 -6.56 -6.70
N CYS A 67 12.17 -5.35 -7.13
CA CYS A 67 11.43 -4.38 -6.34
C CYS A 67 10.09 -4.04 -6.99
N GLY A 68 9.07 -3.86 -6.14
CA GLY A 68 7.78 -3.28 -6.50
C GLY A 68 7.55 -1.97 -5.77
N ILE A 69 6.75 -1.09 -6.34
CA ILE A 69 6.21 0.12 -5.69
C ILE A 69 4.70 0.15 -5.90
N LEU A 70 3.98 0.22 -4.79
CA LEU A 70 2.56 0.53 -4.77
C LEU A 70 2.37 1.98 -4.34
N ASP A 71 1.87 2.81 -5.25
CA ASP A 71 1.44 4.18 -4.97
C ASP A 71 0.01 4.14 -4.37
N ALA A 72 -0.06 4.27 -3.05
CA ALA A 72 -1.31 4.28 -2.30
C ALA A 72 -1.81 5.72 -2.02
N ASP A 73 -1.10 6.75 -2.48
CA ASP A 73 -1.55 8.14 -2.41
C ASP A 73 -2.51 8.45 -3.57
N ILE A 74 -3.75 8.06 -3.39
CA ILE A 74 -4.82 8.20 -4.39
C ILE A 74 -5.13 9.67 -4.68
N THR A 75 -4.87 10.56 -3.72
CA THR A 75 -5.18 11.99 -3.84
C THR A 75 -4.17 12.76 -4.70
N GLY A 76 -2.95 12.25 -4.81
CA GLY A 76 -1.88 12.89 -5.56
C GLY A 76 -0.86 11.87 -6.06
N PRO A 77 -1.28 10.86 -6.85
CA PRO A 77 -0.39 9.80 -7.29
C PRO A 77 0.76 10.36 -8.12
N SER A 78 1.98 10.12 -7.67
CA SER A 78 3.20 10.73 -8.21
C SER A 78 4.23 9.71 -8.69
N ILE A 79 4.15 8.47 -8.22
CA ILE A 79 5.14 7.43 -8.53
C ILE A 79 5.25 7.15 -10.05
N PRO A 80 4.15 6.96 -10.81
CA PRO A 80 4.27 6.75 -12.26
C PRO A 80 5.02 7.89 -12.96
N LYS A 81 4.73 9.14 -12.57
CA LYS A 81 5.42 10.33 -13.14
C LYS A 81 6.91 10.34 -12.84
N LEU A 82 7.32 9.94 -11.61
CA LEU A 82 8.73 9.86 -11.23
C LEU A 82 9.51 8.84 -12.07
N PHE A 83 8.86 7.75 -12.47
CA PHE A 83 9.46 6.71 -13.30
C PHE A 83 9.25 6.90 -14.80
N GLY A 84 8.55 7.97 -15.22
CA GLY A 84 8.20 8.22 -16.63
C GLY A 84 7.33 7.12 -17.21
N ILE A 85 6.45 6.55 -16.40
CA ILE A 85 5.50 5.51 -16.79
C ILE A 85 4.23 6.20 -17.28
N HIS A 86 3.84 5.85 -18.50
CA HIS A 86 2.60 6.28 -19.16
C HIS A 86 1.85 5.05 -19.64
N GLY A 87 0.54 5.11 -19.65
CA GLY A 87 -0.32 4.03 -20.12
C GLY A 87 -1.09 3.36 -18.99
N ARG A 88 -1.69 2.22 -19.30
CA ARG A 88 -2.63 1.51 -18.40
C ARG A 88 -2.06 0.16 -17.99
N ALA A 89 -2.30 -0.20 -16.73
CA ALA A 89 -2.06 -1.53 -16.24
C ALA A 89 -3.01 -2.52 -16.93
N MET A 90 -2.49 -3.68 -17.28
CA MET A 90 -3.28 -4.75 -17.91
C MET A 90 -3.82 -5.68 -16.83
N ALA A 91 -5.04 -6.18 -17.04
CA ALA A 91 -5.64 -7.19 -16.18
C ALA A 91 -6.02 -8.42 -17.03
N ASP A 92 -5.86 -9.59 -16.43
CA ASP A 92 -6.28 -10.87 -16.98
C ASP A 92 -7.05 -11.69 -15.92
N ASP A 93 -7.27 -12.96 -16.17
CA ASP A 93 -7.94 -13.90 -15.26
C ASP A 93 -7.18 -14.17 -13.95
N LYS A 94 -5.89 -13.81 -13.88
CA LYS A 94 -5.02 -13.97 -12.68
C LYS A 94 -5.00 -12.71 -11.83
N GLY A 95 -5.34 -11.56 -12.39
CA GLY A 95 -5.37 -10.28 -11.71
C GLY A 95 -4.82 -9.13 -12.55
N CYS A 96 -4.47 -8.05 -11.88
CA CYS A 96 -3.91 -6.86 -12.50
C CYS A 96 -2.38 -6.89 -12.44
N TRP A 97 -1.72 -6.60 -13.56
CA TRP A 97 -0.27 -6.62 -13.67
C TRP A 97 0.33 -5.24 -13.51
N PRO A 98 1.33 -5.06 -12.64
CA PRO A 98 2.04 -3.80 -12.53
C PRO A 98 2.80 -3.48 -13.83
N ILE A 99 3.04 -2.19 -14.06
CA ILE A 99 3.86 -1.76 -15.19
C ILE A 99 5.31 -1.70 -14.75
N GLN A 100 6.18 -2.32 -15.54
CA GLN A 100 7.60 -2.33 -15.26
C GLN A 100 8.28 -1.04 -15.74
N SER A 101 9.02 -0.41 -14.85
CA SER A 101 9.87 0.76 -15.19
C SER A 101 11.10 0.35 -15.99
N ARG A 102 11.83 1.34 -16.54
CA ARG A 102 13.11 1.09 -17.25
C ARG A 102 14.19 0.45 -16.37
N MET A 103 14.06 0.53 -15.05
CA MET A 103 14.98 -0.10 -14.09
C MET A 103 14.54 -1.49 -13.65
N GLY A 104 13.47 -2.05 -14.22
CA GLY A 104 12.93 -3.35 -13.84
C GLY A 104 12.16 -3.30 -12.52
N ILE A 105 11.72 -2.13 -12.07
CA ILE A 105 10.88 -1.98 -10.87
C ILE A 105 9.43 -2.06 -11.31
N ASP A 106 8.64 -2.90 -10.66
CA ASP A 106 7.21 -3.05 -10.90
C ASP A 106 6.44 -1.93 -10.20
N VAL A 107 5.65 -1.17 -10.94
CA VAL A 107 4.91 -0.01 -10.43
C VAL A 107 3.42 -0.19 -10.62
N MET A 108 2.66 0.01 -9.54
CA MET A 108 1.21 0.06 -9.55
C MET A 108 0.73 1.33 -8.86
N SER A 109 -0.25 1.99 -9.47
CA SER A 109 -0.91 3.19 -8.98
C SER A 109 -2.34 3.24 -9.51
N ILE A 110 -3.22 3.94 -8.81
CA ILE A 110 -4.61 4.13 -9.24
C ILE A 110 -4.70 4.79 -10.64
N ASN A 111 -3.80 5.70 -10.95
CA ASN A 111 -3.74 6.37 -12.24
C ASN A 111 -3.50 5.42 -13.42
N LEU A 112 -2.95 4.24 -13.16
CA LEU A 112 -2.72 3.23 -14.19
C LEU A 112 -3.96 2.36 -14.47
N LEU A 113 -5.02 2.54 -13.67
CA LEU A 113 -6.29 1.81 -13.79
C LEU A 113 -7.41 2.67 -14.36
N VAL A 114 -7.31 4.00 -14.27
CA VAL A 114 -8.34 4.93 -14.77
C VAL A 114 -8.16 5.21 -16.25
N GLU A 115 -9.28 5.55 -16.94
CA GLU A 115 -9.25 5.78 -18.40
C GLU A 115 -8.54 7.06 -18.79
N ASN A 116 -8.68 8.11 -17.98
CA ASN A 116 -8.03 9.39 -18.21
C ASN A 116 -7.29 9.80 -16.93
N GLU A 117 -6.01 10.12 -17.05
CA GLU A 117 -5.17 10.57 -15.94
C GLU A 117 -5.66 11.88 -15.30
N GLU A 118 -6.46 12.66 -16.03
CA GLU A 118 -6.99 13.96 -15.61
C GLU A 118 -8.40 13.90 -15.00
N ASP A 119 -9.05 12.73 -15.01
CA ASP A 119 -10.38 12.60 -14.43
C ASP A 119 -10.31 12.75 -12.90
N PRO A 120 -11.03 13.73 -12.32
CA PRO A 120 -11.02 13.94 -10.88
C PRO A 120 -11.78 12.81 -10.20
N VAL A 121 -11.06 11.82 -9.70
CA VAL A 121 -11.66 10.75 -8.91
C VAL A 121 -11.79 11.23 -7.47
N VAL A 122 -13.03 11.54 -7.05
CA VAL A 122 -13.31 11.97 -5.68
C VAL A 122 -13.38 10.74 -4.77
N TRP A 123 -12.26 10.42 -4.15
CA TRP A 123 -12.16 9.33 -3.19
C TRP A 123 -12.37 9.83 -1.76
N ARG A 124 -13.22 9.16 -0.98
CA ARG A 124 -13.40 9.41 0.46
C ARG A 124 -12.65 8.34 1.25
N GLY A 125 -12.23 8.65 2.49
CA GLY A 125 -11.40 7.80 3.33
C GLY A 125 -11.70 6.29 3.32
N PRO A 126 -12.96 5.82 3.50
CA PRO A 126 -13.28 4.39 3.44
C PRO A 126 -13.01 3.74 2.08
N VAL A 127 -13.10 4.53 1.00
CA VAL A 127 -12.83 4.07 -0.37
C VAL A 127 -11.32 3.91 -0.60
N ILE A 128 -10.50 4.77 0.01
CA ILE A 128 -9.03 4.69 -0.06
C ILE A 128 -8.53 3.39 0.57
N ALA A 129 -9.00 3.06 1.77
CA ALA A 129 -8.64 1.80 2.43
C ALA A 129 -9.07 0.58 1.60
N GLY A 130 -10.26 0.64 0.98
CA GLY A 130 -10.74 -0.40 0.07
C GLY A 130 -9.87 -0.55 -1.18
N ALA A 131 -9.41 0.56 -1.77
CA ALA A 131 -8.55 0.53 -2.96
C ALA A 131 -7.18 -0.09 -2.66
N VAL A 132 -6.56 0.25 -1.53
CA VAL A 132 -5.27 -0.36 -1.15
C VAL A 132 -5.42 -1.85 -0.88
N LYS A 133 -6.52 -2.27 -0.26
CA LYS A 133 -6.86 -3.68 -0.10
C LYS A 133 -6.99 -4.38 -1.46
N GLN A 134 -7.70 -3.77 -2.41
CA GLN A 134 -7.81 -4.28 -3.77
C GLN A 134 -6.45 -4.39 -4.46
N PHE A 135 -5.57 -3.41 -4.31
CA PHE A 135 -4.20 -3.50 -4.84
C PHE A 135 -3.40 -4.67 -4.24
N TRP A 136 -3.72 -5.06 -3.01
CA TRP A 136 -3.09 -6.21 -2.38
C TRP A 136 -3.65 -7.54 -2.88
N THR A 137 -4.98 -7.61 -3.06
CA THR A 137 -5.68 -8.83 -3.45
C THR A 137 -5.71 -9.07 -4.97
N ASP A 138 -5.74 -8.00 -5.76
CA ASP A 138 -6.00 -8.09 -7.20
C ASP A 138 -4.72 -7.91 -8.03
N VAL A 139 -3.68 -7.25 -7.50
CA VAL A 139 -2.42 -7.08 -8.22
C VAL A 139 -1.52 -8.31 -8.08
N VAL A 140 -0.95 -8.75 -9.19
CA VAL A 140 -0.02 -9.87 -9.24
C VAL A 140 1.42 -9.37 -9.07
N TRP A 141 1.93 -9.47 -7.85
CA TRP A 141 3.34 -9.16 -7.51
C TRP A 141 4.20 -10.41 -7.64
N LYS A 142 4.82 -10.61 -8.80
CA LYS A 142 5.53 -11.85 -9.09
C LYS A 142 6.99 -11.77 -8.62
N ASP A 143 7.34 -12.63 -7.65
CA ASP A 143 8.72 -12.82 -7.15
C ASP A 143 9.39 -11.52 -6.66
N VAL A 144 8.64 -10.64 -6.00
CA VAL A 144 9.12 -9.36 -5.49
C VAL A 144 9.86 -9.56 -4.17
N ASP A 145 11.12 -9.12 -4.10
CA ASP A 145 11.91 -9.15 -2.86
C ASP A 145 11.47 -8.06 -1.89
N PHE A 146 11.24 -6.84 -2.40
CA PHE A 146 10.82 -5.68 -1.62
C PHE A 146 9.68 -4.94 -2.31
N LEU A 147 8.53 -4.87 -1.65
CA LEU A 147 7.41 -4.04 -2.08
C LEU A 147 7.37 -2.77 -1.21
N PHE A 148 7.63 -1.63 -1.83
CA PHE A 148 7.50 -0.32 -1.19
C PHE A 148 6.08 0.19 -1.36
N VAL A 149 5.43 0.56 -0.27
CA VAL A 149 4.08 1.14 -0.30
C VAL A 149 4.18 2.61 0.05
N ASP A 150 3.94 3.47 -0.93
CA ASP A 150 3.90 4.92 -0.75
C ASP A 150 2.53 5.32 -0.20
N MET A 151 2.46 5.58 1.11
CA MET A 151 1.22 5.80 1.82
C MET A 151 0.72 7.24 1.65
N PRO A 152 -0.60 7.51 1.75
CA PRO A 152 -1.09 8.88 1.76
C PRO A 152 -0.52 9.67 2.95
N PRO A 153 -0.46 11.02 2.89
CA PRO A 153 -0.04 11.84 4.00
C PRO A 153 -1.06 11.80 5.15
N GLY A 154 -0.56 11.77 6.39
CA GLY A 154 -1.39 11.73 7.60
C GLY A 154 -1.25 10.42 8.37
N THR A 155 -1.22 10.51 9.69
CA THR A 155 -0.98 9.36 10.58
C THR A 155 -2.25 8.58 10.92
N GLY A 156 -3.44 9.15 10.71
CA GLY A 156 -4.72 8.54 11.12
C GLY A 156 -5.06 7.26 10.36
N ASP A 157 -4.71 7.21 9.09
CA ASP A 157 -5.07 6.10 8.21
C ASP A 157 -3.97 5.02 8.11
N ALA A 158 -2.73 5.33 8.55
CA ALA A 158 -1.62 4.38 8.51
C ALA A 158 -1.89 3.10 9.33
N VAL A 159 -2.70 3.21 10.40
CA VAL A 159 -3.12 2.06 11.22
C VAL A 159 -4.02 1.10 10.42
N SER A 160 -4.80 1.62 9.48
CA SER A 160 -5.69 0.81 8.63
C SER A 160 -4.94 -0.10 7.66
N TYR A 161 -3.66 0.18 7.42
CA TYR A 161 -2.82 -0.59 6.47
C TYR A 161 -1.95 -1.66 7.15
N THR A 162 -2.04 -1.81 8.46
CA THR A 162 -1.37 -2.91 9.20
C THR A 162 -1.87 -4.29 8.79
N HIS A 163 -2.94 -4.35 7.99
CA HIS A 163 -3.50 -5.59 7.44
C HIS A 163 -2.70 -6.18 6.27
N LEU A 164 -1.79 -5.39 5.67
CA LEU A 164 -0.92 -5.87 4.60
C LEU A 164 0.28 -6.62 5.20
N ARG A 165 0.09 -7.85 5.66
CA ARG A 165 1.20 -8.71 6.08
C ARG A 165 1.58 -9.68 4.96
N ALA A 166 2.77 -9.45 4.38
CA ALA A 166 3.60 -10.54 3.88
C ALA A 166 4.22 -11.29 5.07
N HIS A 167 4.76 -12.48 4.88
CA HIS A 167 5.24 -13.37 5.93
C HIS A 167 6.23 -12.74 6.94
N GLU A 168 6.86 -11.59 6.61
CA GLU A 168 7.67 -10.78 7.53
C GLU A 168 7.50 -9.29 7.20
N THR A 169 6.45 -8.67 7.72
CA THR A 169 6.27 -7.22 7.55
C THR A 169 6.92 -6.48 8.69
N THR A 170 7.96 -5.75 8.41
CA THR A 170 8.47 -4.70 9.30
C THR A 170 8.04 -3.37 8.73
N LEU A 171 7.06 -2.73 9.37
CA LEU A 171 6.66 -1.36 9.03
C LEU A 171 7.78 -0.44 9.50
N HIS A 172 8.58 0.07 8.58
CA HIS A 172 9.56 1.12 8.89
C HIS A 172 8.92 2.47 8.59
N LEU A 173 8.72 3.26 9.64
CA LEU A 173 8.41 4.67 9.56
C LEU A 173 9.66 5.42 9.10
N VAL A 174 9.57 6.07 7.95
CA VAL A 174 10.52 7.11 7.53
C VAL A 174 9.76 8.43 7.60
N CYS A 175 10.13 9.27 8.56
CA CYS A 175 9.62 10.64 8.69
C CYS A 175 10.31 11.57 7.69
#